data_6074f3f19750074f226c0534a594c841
#
_entry.id   6074f3f19750074f226c0534a594c841
#
_cell.length_a   1.000
_cell.length_b   1.000
_cell.length_c   1.000
_cell.angle_alpha   90.00
_cell.angle_beta   90.00
_cell.angle_gamma   90.00
#
_symmetry.space_group_name_H-M   'P 1'
#
loop_
_entity.id
_entity.type
_entity.pdbx_description
1 polymer ?
#
loop_
_entity_poly.entity_id
_entity_poly.type
_entity_poly.pdbx_seq_one_letter_code
_entity_poly.pdbx_strand_id
1 'polypeptide(L)'
;DSDYTIVHNGEISSYDANRRYIEMYGYKCNLLTDTEVITYIIDFLNRKQKLCLEDIAKIIAAPFWSEIDSDKYSESERQKLKYFRNVFSSLLITGPFSIILGFDGGLMALNDRLKLRSMVAAEKGDMVYLASEECAIRAICPVVDRIWSPRGGEPIIVKLNEKK
;
A
#
# COMPACT_ATOMS: atom_id res chain seq x y z
N ASP A 1 12.86 14.21 8.04
CA ASP A 1 12.51 14.55 6.66
C ASP A 1 12.15 13.25 5.95
N SER A 2 10.86 13.00 5.84
CA SER A 2 10.33 11.86 5.11
C SER A 2 10.03 12.35 3.69
N ASP A 3 10.63 11.71 2.70
CA ASP A 3 10.39 12.00 1.28
C ASP A 3 9.05 11.40 0.80
N TYR A 4 8.14 11.11 1.76
CA TYR A 4 6.83 10.53 1.49
C TYR A 4 5.71 11.51 1.76
N THR A 5 4.73 11.51 0.87
CA THR A 5 3.43 12.15 1.06
C THR A 5 2.36 11.08 1.00
N ILE A 6 1.43 11.06 1.95
CA ILE A 6 0.38 10.05 1.99
C ILE A 6 -1.01 10.68 2.06
N VAL A 7 -1.92 10.12 1.29
CA VAL A 7 -3.36 10.34 1.42
C VAL A 7 -3.99 9.03 1.87
N HIS A 8 -4.80 9.08 2.91
CA HIS A 8 -5.46 7.92 3.48
C HIS A 8 -6.97 8.14 3.56
N ASN A 9 -7.72 7.16 3.08
CA ASN A 9 -9.15 7.06 3.24
C ASN A 9 -9.48 5.75 3.94
N GLY A 10 -9.81 5.80 5.21
CA GLY A 10 -10.13 4.64 6.01
C GLY A 10 -9.85 4.84 7.48
N GLU A 11 -9.87 3.73 8.19
CA GLU A 11 -9.55 3.66 9.61
C GLU A 11 -8.99 2.27 9.91
N ILE A 12 -7.84 2.20 10.58
CA ILE A 12 -7.19 0.93 10.87
C ILE A 12 -7.47 0.46 12.28
N SER A 13 -8.03 -0.73 12.42
CA SER A 13 -8.32 -1.35 13.73
C SER A 13 -7.05 -1.84 14.43
N SER A 14 -5.94 -1.95 13.73
CA SER A 14 -4.64 -2.35 14.28
C SER A 14 -3.78 -1.18 14.76
N TYR A 15 -4.33 0.03 14.82
CA TYR A 15 -3.60 1.28 15.15
C TYR A 15 -2.66 1.16 16.35
N ASP A 16 -3.18 0.75 17.51
CA ASP A 16 -2.38 0.68 18.73
C ASP A 16 -1.24 -0.34 18.65
N ALA A 17 -1.49 -1.49 18.02
CA ALA A 17 -0.48 -2.52 17.85
C ALA A 17 0.63 -2.06 16.88
N ASN A 18 0.26 -1.48 15.76
CA ASN A 18 1.18 -0.95 14.76
C ASN A 18 2.00 0.21 15.33
N ARG A 19 1.34 1.15 16.02
CA ARG A 19 1.99 2.29 16.68
C ARG A 19 3.05 1.84 17.66
N ARG A 20 2.71 0.97 18.62
CA ARG A 20 3.64 0.46 19.64
C ARG A 20 4.84 -0.22 19.01
N TYR A 21 4.61 -1.00 17.95
CA TYR A 21 5.70 -1.67 17.24
C TYR A 21 6.67 -0.65 16.61
N ILE A 22 6.18 0.37 15.92
CA ILE A 22 7.01 1.39 15.27
C ILE A 22 7.74 2.25 16.32
N GLU A 23 7.10 2.58 17.43
CA GLU A 23 7.71 3.33 18.53
C GLU A 23 8.93 2.59 19.14
N MET A 24 8.93 1.25 19.17
CA MET A 24 10.10 0.45 19.60
C MET A 24 11.34 0.67 18.71
N TYR A 25 11.15 1.09 17.47
CA TYR A 25 12.24 1.41 16.53
C TYR A 25 12.60 2.89 16.49
N GLY A 26 12.11 3.68 17.46
CA GLY A 26 12.48 5.09 17.66
C GLY A 26 11.63 6.09 16.90
N TYR A 27 10.54 5.67 16.27
CA TYR A 27 9.56 6.61 15.72
C TYR A 27 8.73 7.24 16.83
N LYS A 28 8.29 8.47 16.64
CA LYS A 28 7.45 9.19 17.60
C LYS A 28 6.14 9.56 16.92
N CYS A 29 5.08 8.87 17.28
CA CYS A 29 3.75 9.10 16.74
C CYS A 29 3.06 10.22 17.54
N ASN A 30 3.25 11.46 17.12
CA ASN A 30 2.79 12.64 17.82
C ASN A 30 1.44 13.19 17.31
N LEU A 31 1.07 12.87 16.08
CA LEU A 31 -0.18 13.36 15.48
C LEU A 31 -1.40 12.54 15.89
N LEU A 32 -1.17 11.38 16.51
CA LEU A 32 -2.22 10.47 16.96
C LEU A 32 -3.20 10.05 15.85
N THR A 33 -2.70 9.93 14.63
CA THR A 33 -3.46 9.50 13.46
C THR A 33 -2.93 8.18 12.91
N ASP A 34 -3.82 7.37 12.38
CA ASP A 34 -3.44 6.13 11.68
C ASP A 34 -2.62 6.41 10.42
N THR A 35 -2.87 7.52 9.75
CA THR A 35 -2.09 7.98 8.60
C THR A 35 -0.61 8.17 8.94
N GLU A 36 -0.29 8.76 10.10
CA GLU A 36 1.08 8.91 10.58
C GLU A 36 1.74 7.54 10.80
N VAL A 37 1.01 6.63 11.45
CA VAL A 37 1.51 5.28 11.74
C VAL A 37 1.78 4.51 10.44
N ILE A 38 0.86 4.57 9.47
CA ILE A 38 1.04 3.93 8.16
C ILE A 38 2.28 4.48 7.45
N THR A 39 2.48 5.80 7.48
CA THR A 39 3.66 6.44 6.87
C THR A 39 4.95 5.94 7.51
N TYR A 40 5.00 5.85 8.83
CA TYR A 40 6.18 5.35 9.54
C TYR A 40 6.43 3.86 9.33
N ILE A 41 5.38 3.05 9.17
CA ILE A 41 5.52 1.64 8.78
C ILE A 41 6.22 1.52 7.42
N ILE A 42 5.73 2.28 6.43
CA ILE A 42 6.30 2.27 5.08
C ILE A 42 7.75 2.76 5.11
N ASP A 43 8.03 3.85 5.81
CA ASP A 43 9.36 4.38 5.99
C ASP A 43 10.31 3.36 6.65
N PHE A 44 9.87 2.71 7.71
CA PHE A 44 10.62 1.65 8.40
C PHE A 44 10.97 0.50 7.46
N LEU A 45 9.97 -0.02 6.73
CA LEU A 45 10.15 -1.15 5.83
C LEU A 45 11.04 -0.78 4.63
N ASN A 46 10.86 0.41 4.05
CA ASN A 46 11.65 0.84 2.90
C ASN A 46 13.05 1.28 3.30
N ARG A 47 13.19 2.26 4.21
CA ARG A 47 14.49 2.85 4.52
C ARG A 47 15.35 2.01 5.45
N LYS A 48 14.78 1.43 6.52
CA LYS A 48 15.56 0.63 7.50
C LYS A 48 15.67 -0.83 7.09
N GLN A 49 14.62 -1.44 6.56
CA GLN A 49 14.63 -2.85 6.14
C GLN A 49 15.02 -3.04 4.67
N LYS A 50 15.15 -1.95 3.88
CA LYS A 50 15.54 -1.96 2.47
C LYS A 50 14.62 -2.78 1.56
N LEU A 51 13.33 -2.88 1.91
CA LEU A 51 12.34 -3.60 1.11
C LEU A 51 11.79 -2.70 -0.01
N CYS A 52 11.49 -3.31 -1.15
CA CYS A 52 10.79 -2.63 -2.25
C CYS A 52 9.30 -2.43 -1.92
N LEU A 53 8.64 -1.53 -2.64
CA LEU A 53 7.23 -1.18 -2.39
C LEU A 53 6.28 -2.37 -2.61
N GLU A 54 6.59 -3.26 -3.55
CA GLU A 54 5.84 -4.49 -3.80
C GLU A 54 5.86 -5.43 -2.59
N ASP A 55 7.00 -5.53 -1.93
CA ASP A 55 7.16 -6.35 -0.72
C ASP A 55 6.49 -5.69 0.49
N ILE A 56 6.59 -4.38 0.60
CA ILE A 56 5.89 -3.60 1.64
C ILE A 56 4.38 -3.81 1.54
N ALA A 57 3.80 -3.75 0.34
CA ALA A 57 2.39 -4.04 0.13
C ALA A 57 2.01 -5.45 0.62
N LYS A 58 2.86 -6.45 0.36
CA LYS A 58 2.68 -7.84 0.83
C LYS A 58 2.84 -8.03 2.34
N ILE A 59 3.39 -7.05 3.04
CA ILE A 59 3.49 -7.04 4.50
C ILE A 59 2.28 -6.34 5.10
N ILE A 60 2.00 -5.11 4.68
CA ILE A 60 0.95 -4.29 5.31
C ILE A 60 -0.46 -4.73 4.92
N ALA A 61 -0.65 -5.26 3.71
CA ALA A 61 -1.89 -5.86 3.22
C ALA A 61 -1.71 -7.36 2.93
N ALA A 62 -1.04 -8.08 3.82
CA ALA A 62 -0.62 -9.46 3.61
C ALA A 62 -1.78 -10.38 3.20
N PRO A 63 -1.57 -11.24 2.19
CA PRO A 63 -2.58 -12.23 1.78
C PRO A 63 -2.93 -13.19 2.92
N PHE A 64 -4.11 -13.80 2.84
CA PHE A 64 -4.52 -14.80 3.81
C PHE A 64 -3.65 -16.06 3.75
N TRP A 65 -3.54 -16.78 4.85
CA TRP A 65 -2.82 -18.05 4.89
C TRP A 65 -3.32 -19.05 3.85
N SER A 66 -4.64 -19.13 3.66
CA SER A 66 -5.26 -19.98 2.63
C SER A 66 -4.85 -19.61 1.20
N GLU A 67 -4.59 -18.33 0.91
CA GLU A 67 -4.06 -17.91 -0.37
C GLU A 67 -2.56 -18.24 -0.51
N ILE A 68 -1.79 -18.02 0.57
CA ILE A 68 -0.36 -18.33 0.58
C ILE A 68 -0.12 -19.83 0.35
N ASP A 69 -0.96 -20.69 0.93
CA ASP A 69 -0.84 -22.14 0.81
C ASP A 69 -1.48 -22.71 -0.47
N SER A 70 -2.12 -21.87 -1.27
CA SER A 70 -2.68 -22.25 -2.57
C SER A 70 -1.62 -22.32 -3.67
N ASP A 71 -2.00 -22.86 -4.84
CA ASP A 71 -1.15 -22.93 -6.03
C ASP A 71 -0.98 -21.59 -6.77
N LYS A 72 -1.49 -20.49 -6.19
CA LYS A 72 -1.40 -19.14 -6.74
C LYS A 72 0.05 -18.62 -6.80
N TYR A 73 0.88 -19.07 -5.87
CA TYR A 73 2.27 -18.62 -5.71
C TYR A 73 3.26 -19.76 -5.98
N SER A 74 4.39 -19.43 -6.56
CA SER A 74 5.54 -20.35 -6.64
C SER A 74 6.02 -20.71 -5.22
N GLU A 75 6.74 -21.82 -5.08
CA GLU A 75 7.26 -22.24 -3.77
C GLU A 75 8.18 -21.16 -3.14
N SER A 76 9.00 -20.50 -3.94
CA SER A 76 9.87 -19.41 -3.47
C SER A 76 9.07 -18.21 -2.96
N GLU A 77 8.03 -17.81 -3.69
CA GLU A 77 7.14 -16.70 -3.27
C GLU A 77 6.35 -17.07 -2.01
N ARG A 78 5.88 -18.31 -1.92
CA ARG A 78 5.19 -18.85 -0.75
C ARG A 78 6.05 -18.77 0.50
N GLN A 79 7.31 -19.22 0.41
CA GLN A 79 8.27 -19.12 1.51
C GLN A 79 8.55 -17.68 1.90
N LYS A 80 8.71 -16.77 0.92
CA LYS A 80 8.89 -15.34 1.16
C LYS A 80 7.67 -14.73 1.89
N LEU A 81 6.46 -15.04 1.46
CA LEU A 81 5.23 -14.56 2.10
C LEU A 81 5.08 -15.09 3.53
N LYS A 82 5.40 -16.37 3.76
CA LYS A 82 5.44 -16.97 5.11
C LYS A 82 6.46 -16.27 6.01
N TYR A 83 7.63 -15.97 5.48
CA TYR A 83 8.65 -15.21 6.19
C TYR A 83 8.12 -13.82 6.58
N PHE A 84 7.55 -13.08 5.64
CA PHE A 84 6.98 -11.75 5.91
C PHE A 84 5.89 -11.80 6.98
N ARG A 85 4.99 -12.77 6.91
CA ARG A 85 3.90 -12.96 7.87
C ARG A 85 4.40 -13.29 9.28
N ASN A 86 5.52 -13.98 9.41
CA ASN A 86 6.11 -14.34 10.70
C ASN A 86 6.94 -13.18 11.27
N VAL A 87 7.81 -12.56 10.46
CA VAL A 87 8.74 -11.53 10.94
C VAL A 87 8.06 -10.18 11.13
N PHE A 88 7.16 -9.80 10.23
CA PHE A 88 6.50 -8.50 10.24
C PHE A 88 5.02 -8.56 10.63
N SER A 89 4.61 -9.58 11.38
CA SER A 89 3.20 -9.78 11.76
C SER A 89 2.56 -8.55 12.43
N SER A 90 3.31 -7.84 13.24
CA SER A 90 2.85 -6.62 13.93
C SER A 90 2.71 -5.40 13.01
N LEU A 91 3.17 -5.48 11.77
CA LEU A 91 3.02 -4.44 10.75
C LEU A 91 1.88 -4.71 9.76
N LEU A 92 1.20 -5.85 9.91
CA LEU A 92 -0.05 -6.09 9.19
C LEU A 92 -1.07 -5.02 9.59
N ILE A 93 -1.61 -4.33 8.59
CA ILE A 93 -2.68 -3.36 8.78
C ILE A 93 -4.02 -4.07 8.63
N THR A 94 -4.88 -3.94 9.63
CA THR A 94 -6.24 -4.46 9.61
C THR A 94 -7.25 -3.30 9.68
N GLY A 95 -8.43 -3.52 9.09
CA GLY A 95 -9.46 -2.49 8.91
C GLY A 95 -9.54 -1.99 7.45
N PRO A 96 -10.56 -1.19 7.14
CA PRO A 96 -10.75 -0.63 5.82
C PRO A 96 -9.74 0.50 5.56
N PHE A 97 -8.90 0.36 4.55
CA PHE A 97 -8.01 1.44 4.13
C PHE A 97 -7.81 1.49 2.61
N SER A 98 -7.61 2.68 2.12
CA SER A 98 -7.10 2.98 0.79
C SER A 98 -6.09 4.11 0.92
N ILE A 99 -4.88 3.89 0.44
CA ILE A 99 -3.79 4.86 0.51
C ILE A 99 -3.24 5.18 -0.88
N ILE A 100 -2.79 6.42 -1.04
CA ILE A 100 -1.93 6.84 -2.14
C ILE A 100 -0.69 7.45 -1.49
N LEU A 101 0.45 6.83 -1.73
CA LEU A 101 1.76 7.24 -1.26
C LEU A 101 2.53 7.88 -2.41
N GLY A 102 2.84 9.16 -2.31
CA GLY A 102 3.81 9.83 -3.18
C GLY A 102 5.22 9.66 -2.63
N PHE A 103 6.17 9.41 -3.50
CA PHE A 103 7.60 9.35 -3.20
C PHE A 103 8.39 10.00 -4.33
N ASP A 104 9.68 10.23 -4.13
CA ASP A 104 10.52 10.82 -5.16
C ASP A 104 10.50 9.96 -6.43
N GLY A 105 10.04 10.58 -7.53
CA GLY A 105 9.91 9.93 -8.83
C GLY A 105 8.73 8.98 -9.01
N GLY A 106 7.70 8.99 -8.10
CA GLY A 106 6.57 8.13 -8.34
C GLY A 106 5.48 8.14 -7.28
N LEU A 107 4.57 7.18 -7.40
CA LEU A 107 3.53 6.93 -6.42
C LEU A 107 3.22 5.44 -6.28
N MET A 108 2.69 5.06 -5.13
CA MET A 108 2.09 3.75 -4.89
C MET A 108 0.65 3.94 -4.38
N ALA A 109 -0.29 3.23 -4.96
CA ALA A 109 -1.64 3.12 -4.43
C ALA A 109 -1.89 1.69 -3.94
N LEU A 110 -2.56 1.57 -2.80
CA LEU A 110 -2.86 0.28 -2.19
C LEU A 110 -4.15 0.38 -1.38
N ASN A 111 -5.00 -0.62 -1.47
CA ASN A 111 -6.14 -0.80 -0.59
C ASN A 111 -5.99 -2.03 0.31
N ASP A 112 -6.83 -2.10 1.33
CA ASP A 112 -6.83 -3.22 2.26
C ASP A 112 -7.06 -4.57 1.54
N ARG A 113 -6.56 -5.64 2.14
CA ARG A 113 -6.58 -7.00 1.55
C ARG A 113 -7.98 -7.56 1.29
N LEU A 114 -9.02 -7.04 1.96
CA LEU A 114 -10.43 -7.40 1.75
C LEU A 114 -11.11 -6.49 0.74
N LYS A 115 -10.45 -5.40 0.34
CA LYS A 115 -11.00 -4.36 -0.51
C LYS A 115 -12.28 -3.76 0.05
N LEU A 116 -12.28 -3.44 1.34
CA LEU A 116 -13.39 -2.76 2.01
C LEU A 116 -13.51 -1.30 1.56
N ARG A 117 -12.37 -0.68 1.17
CA ARG A 117 -12.37 0.61 0.49
C ARG A 117 -12.19 0.43 -1.01
N SER A 118 -12.95 1.19 -1.78
CA SER A 118 -12.86 1.18 -3.24
C SER A 118 -11.61 1.91 -3.72
N MET A 119 -11.09 1.45 -4.85
CA MET A 119 -10.05 2.11 -5.62
C MET A 119 -10.24 1.77 -7.09
N VAL A 120 -10.13 2.76 -7.93
CA VAL A 120 -10.17 2.64 -9.38
C VAL A 120 -8.92 3.32 -9.95
N ALA A 121 -8.33 2.66 -10.91
CA ALA A 121 -7.21 3.18 -11.68
C ALA A 121 -7.60 3.29 -13.15
N ALA A 122 -7.04 4.27 -13.84
CA ALA A 122 -7.18 4.41 -15.29
C ALA A 122 -5.88 4.90 -15.91
N GLU A 123 -5.71 4.61 -17.19
CA GLU A 123 -4.59 5.06 -18.01
C GLU A 123 -5.10 5.82 -19.23
N LYS A 124 -4.39 6.89 -19.58
CA LYS A 124 -4.55 7.63 -20.82
C LYS A 124 -3.20 8.10 -21.32
N GLY A 125 -2.69 7.51 -22.40
CA GLY A 125 -1.32 7.75 -22.85
C GLY A 125 -0.32 7.48 -21.72
N ASP A 126 0.49 8.47 -21.38
CA ASP A 126 1.50 8.39 -20.30
C ASP A 126 0.96 8.79 -18.91
N MET A 127 -0.34 9.03 -18.80
CA MET A 127 -0.97 9.48 -17.57
C MET A 127 -1.68 8.32 -16.86
N VAL A 128 -1.49 8.24 -15.54
CA VAL A 128 -2.21 7.32 -14.65
C VAL A 128 -3.10 8.14 -13.72
N TYR A 129 -4.34 7.72 -13.58
CA TYR A 129 -5.35 8.33 -12.73
C TYR A 129 -5.75 7.34 -11.64
N LEU A 130 -5.88 7.84 -10.42
CA LEU A 130 -6.29 7.05 -9.25
C LEU A 130 -7.38 7.80 -8.50
N ALA A 131 -8.46 7.10 -8.18
CA ALA A 131 -9.56 7.65 -7.39
C ALA A 131 -10.30 6.53 -6.64
N SER A 132 -11.16 6.93 -5.71
CA SER A 132 -12.08 5.99 -5.05
C SER A 132 -13.19 5.52 -6.00
N GLU A 133 -13.56 6.36 -6.99
CA GLU A 133 -14.68 6.10 -7.90
C GLU A 133 -14.31 6.49 -9.34
N GLU A 134 -14.86 5.74 -10.31
CA GLU A 134 -14.67 6.02 -11.74
C GLU A 134 -15.19 7.39 -12.16
N CYS A 135 -16.31 7.85 -11.59
CA CYS A 135 -16.87 9.15 -11.93
C CYS A 135 -15.89 10.31 -11.67
N ALA A 136 -15.08 10.23 -10.62
CA ALA A 136 -14.05 11.23 -10.35
C ALA A 136 -12.96 11.26 -11.44
N ILE A 137 -12.56 10.11 -11.96
CA ILE A 137 -11.63 10.03 -13.09
C ILE A 137 -12.29 10.59 -14.36
N ARG A 138 -13.53 10.17 -14.65
CA ARG A 138 -14.26 10.61 -15.85
C ARG A 138 -14.55 12.10 -15.88
N ALA A 139 -14.63 12.75 -14.71
CA ALA A 139 -14.82 14.20 -14.62
C ALA A 139 -13.62 14.98 -15.18
N ILE A 140 -12.41 14.44 -15.08
CA ILE A 140 -11.18 15.09 -15.56
C ILE A 140 -10.65 14.46 -16.85
N CYS A 141 -10.92 13.19 -17.08
CA CYS A 141 -10.55 12.44 -18.28
C CYS A 141 -11.73 11.60 -18.77
N PRO A 142 -12.65 12.17 -19.57
CA PRO A 142 -13.87 11.46 -20.00
C PRO A 142 -13.59 10.19 -20.80
N VAL A 143 -12.50 10.18 -21.58
CA VAL A 143 -12.09 9.04 -22.42
C VAL A 143 -10.73 8.55 -21.95
N VAL A 144 -10.70 7.36 -21.40
CA VAL A 144 -9.49 6.66 -20.95
C VAL A 144 -9.17 5.48 -21.87
N ASP A 145 -7.92 5.08 -21.95
CA ASP A 145 -7.50 3.93 -22.75
C ASP A 145 -7.78 2.62 -22.01
N ARG A 146 -7.62 2.64 -20.69
CA ARG A 146 -7.88 1.51 -19.80
C ARG A 146 -8.43 1.99 -18.47
N ILE A 147 -9.34 1.22 -17.89
CA ILE A 147 -9.82 1.43 -16.51
C ILE A 147 -9.94 0.08 -15.83
N TRP A 148 -9.52 0.01 -14.57
CA TRP A 148 -9.61 -1.22 -13.78
C TRP A 148 -9.70 -0.91 -12.29
N SER A 149 -10.10 -1.92 -11.55
CA SER A 149 -10.14 -1.88 -10.10
C SER A 149 -9.15 -2.93 -9.56
N PRO A 150 -8.08 -2.54 -8.86
CA PRO A 150 -7.09 -3.48 -8.33
C PRO A 150 -7.75 -4.44 -7.34
N ARG A 151 -7.17 -5.62 -7.16
CA ARG A 151 -7.59 -6.55 -6.12
C ARG A 151 -7.20 -6.02 -4.74
N GLY A 152 -7.83 -6.54 -3.68
CA GLY A 152 -7.43 -6.23 -2.31
C GLY A 152 -5.96 -6.61 -2.07
N GLY A 153 -5.18 -5.67 -1.52
CA GLY A 153 -3.75 -5.86 -1.28
C GLY A 153 -2.86 -5.85 -2.53
N GLU A 154 -3.42 -5.60 -3.72
CA GLU A 154 -2.66 -5.45 -4.96
C GLU A 154 -2.18 -3.99 -5.12
N PRO A 155 -0.85 -3.73 -5.08
CA PRO A 155 -0.34 -2.39 -5.24
C PRO A 155 -0.36 -1.93 -6.70
N ILE A 156 -0.67 -0.65 -6.91
CA ILE A 156 -0.40 0.04 -8.17
C ILE A 156 0.81 0.93 -7.93
N ILE A 157 1.91 0.66 -8.63
CA ILE A 157 3.14 1.43 -8.50
C ILE A 157 3.42 2.10 -9.83
N VAL A 158 3.50 3.42 -9.80
CA VAL A 158 3.77 4.26 -10.98
C VAL A 158 5.06 5.01 -10.74
N LYS A 159 5.97 4.95 -11.69
CA LYS A 159 7.22 5.72 -11.68
C LYS A 159 7.18 6.73 -12.83
N LEU A 160 7.69 7.93 -12.56
CA LEU A 160 7.89 8.92 -13.61
C LEU A 160 8.93 8.39 -14.60
N ASN A 161 8.62 8.51 -15.88
CA ASN A 161 9.62 8.24 -16.91
C ASN A 161 10.70 9.32 -16.82
N GLU A 162 11.93 8.94 -16.52
CA GLU A 162 13.06 9.84 -16.70
C GLU A 162 13.09 10.24 -18.18
N LYS A 163 12.83 11.51 -18.45
CA LYS A 163 13.05 12.04 -19.80
C LYS A 163 14.55 11.87 -20.09
N LYS A 164 14.84 10.97 -21.02
CA LYS A 164 16.18 10.89 -21.62
C LYS A 164 16.56 12.19 -22.29
#